data_7151d58caedcd51cb77330c2f3e29a29
#
_entry.id   7151d58caedcd51cb77330c2f3e29a29
#
_cell.length_a   1.000
_cell.length_b   1.000
_cell.length_c   1.000
_cell.angle_alpha   90.00
_cell.angle_beta   90.00
_cell.angle_gamma   90.00
#
_symmetry.space_group_name_H-M   'P 1'
#
loop_
_entity.id
_entity.type
_entity.pdbx_description
1 polymer ?
#
loop_
_entity_poly.entity_id
_entity_poly.type
_entity_poly.pdbx_seq_one_letter_code
_entity_poly.pdbx_strand_id
1 'polypeptide(L)'
;TKITKAIASQLFPELFKTDFRKAMKKFRSLYTRLNRHIDTVEIKECSGRWSEIDFNRVPGRALNIQRKAFLNTTKIGGEELRHPDNTDRMKCRENFQSHLQKAVRGEVKVKGKTMFIHELVEQIINGRLNTPEERVLIESQWNAHVDHFRKTMEDTNSSLGKGLCLVDVSGSMSGTPMN
;
A
#
# COMPACT_ATOMS: atom_id res chain seq x y z
N THR A 1 0.64 -10.11 -17.75
CA THR A 1 0.72 -8.71 -18.24
C THR A 1 1.67 -8.62 -19.45
N LYS A 2 1.62 -7.53 -20.24
CA LYS A 2 2.56 -7.30 -21.37
C LYS A 2 4.01 -7.26 -20.87
N ILE A 3 4.27 -6.61 -19.74
CA ILE A 3 5.59 -6.50 -19.11
C ILE A 3 6.15 -7.88 -18.75
N THR A 4 5.35 -8.75 -18.13
CA THR A 4 5.76 -10.11 -17.76
C THR A 4 6.22 -10.92 -18.97
N LYS A 5 5.49 -10.80 -20.10
CA LYS A 5 5.84 -11.49 -21.36
C LYS A 5 7.15 -10.94 -21.94
N ALA A 6 7.33 -9.61 -21.92
CA ALA A 6 8.55 -8.97 -22.40
C ALA A 6 9.79 -9.43 -21.61
N ILE A 7 9.70 -9.45 -20.27
CA ILE A 7 10.79 -9.94 -19.43
C ILE A 7 11.07 -11.43 -19.69
N ALA A 8 10.02 -12.26 -19.77
CA ALA A 8 10.19 -13.69 -20.05
C ALA A 8 10.83 -13.97 -21.41
N SER A 9 10.52 -13.18 -22.45
CA SER A 9 11.12 -13.30 -23.77
C SER A 9 12.60 -12.93 -23.78
N GLN A 10 13.02 -11.97 -22.96
CA GLN A 10 14.43 -11.59 -22.81
C GLN A 10 15.22 -12.63 -22.00
N LEU A 11 14.64 -13.18 -20.94
CA LEU A 11 15.32 -14.18 -20.11
C LEU A 11 15.42 -15.55 -20.73
N PHE A 12 14.46 -15.93 -21.58
CA PHE A 12 14.37 -17.25 -22.18
C PHE A 12 14.02 -17.16 -23.67
N PRO A 13 14.83 -16.48 -24.51
CA PRO A 13 14.47 -16.13 -25.88
C PRO A 13 14.15 -17.35 -26.76
N GLU A 14 14.97 -18.38 -26.72
CA GLU A 14 14.76 -19.58 -27.53
C GLU A 14 13.54 -20.39 -27.07
N LEU A 15 13.39 -20.54 -25.75
CA LEU A 15 12.25 -21.25 -25.20
C LEU A 15 10.94 -20.50 -25.42
N PHE A 16 10.98 -19.14 -25.39
CA PHE A 16 9.82 -18.31 -25.62
C PHE A 16 9.27 -18.42 -27.05
N LYS A 17 10.18 -18.65 -28.05
CA LYS A 17 9.83 -18.87 -29.45
C LYS A 17 9.30 -20.29 -29.69
N THR A 18 9.91 -21.32 -29.09
CA THR A 18 9.58 -22.73 -29.32
C THR A 18 8.44 -23.24 -28.45
N ASP A 19 8.41 -22.87 -27.19
CA ASP A 19 7.36 -23.23 -26.21
C ASP A 19 7.10 -22.11 -25.21
N PHE A 20 6.18 -21.24 -25.61
CA PHE A 20 5.76 -20.10 -24.76
C PHE A 20 5.28 -20.52 -23.36
N ARG A 21 4.52 -21.64 -23.24
CA ARG A 21 3.99 -22.09 -21.94
C ARG A 21 5.11 -22.51 -21.00
N LYS A 22 6.11 -23.20 -21.53
CA LYS A 22 7.29 -23.64 -20.77
C LYS A 22 8.19 -22.47 -20.38
N ALA A 23 8.37 -21.49 -21.27
CA ALA A 23 9.08 -20.25 -20.94
C ALA A 23 8.40 -19.49 -19.79
N MET A 24 7.08 -19.33 -19.85
CA MET A 24 6.30 -18.69 -18.79
C MET A 24 6.30 -19.48 -17.47
N LYS A 25 6.36 -20.82 -17.52
CA LYS A 25 6.53 -21.65 -16.32
C LYS A 25 7.89 -21.42 -15.68
N LYS A 26 8.97 -21.42 -16.47
CA LYS A 26 10.32 -21.10 -15.96
C LYS A 26 10.39 -19.69 -15.37
N PHE A 27 9.82 -18.70 -16.04
CA PHE A 27 9.75 -17.34 -15.53
C PHE A 27 9.05 -17.27 -14.17
N ARG A 28 7.86 -17.87 -14.03
CA ARG A 28 7.13 -17.90 -12.75
C ARG A 28 7.92 -18.60 -11.65
N SER A 29 8.59 -19.72 -11.97
CA SER A 29 9.44 -20.42 -11.01
C SER A 29 10.60 -19.55 -10.52
N LEU A 30 11.29 -18.84 -11.43
CA LEU A 30 12.35 -17.90 -11.08
C LEU A 30 11.81 -16.75 -10.21
N TYR A 31 10.69 -16.16 -10.63
CA TYR A 31 10.05 -15.06 -9.89
C TYR A 31 9.64 -15.48 -8.47
N THR A 32 9.08 -16.68 -8.32
CA THR A 32 8.72 -17.22 -6.99
C THR A 32 9.95 -17.41 -6.10
N ARG A 33 11.07 -17.90 -6.66
CA ARG A 33 12.33 -18.05 -5.91
C ARG A 33 12.88 -16.71 -5.45
N LEU A 34 12.87 -15.70 -6.32
CA LEU A 34 13.31 -14.34 -5.97
C LEU A 34 12.43 -13.73 -4.88
N ASN A 35 11.11 -13.85 -5.01
CA ASN A 35 10.19 -13.35 -4.00
C ASN A 35 10.37 -14.03 -2.64
N ARG A 36 10.62 -15.35 -2.61
CA ARG A 36 10.95 -16.06 -1.37
C ARG A 36 12.24 -15.55 -0.74
N HIS A 37 13.25 -15.24 -1.55
CA HIS A 37 14.51 -14.68 -1.06
C HIS A 37 14.34 -13.29 -0.45
N ILE A 38 13.49 -12.45 -1.06
CA ILE A 38 13.17 -11.11 -0.55
C ILE A 38 12.20 -11.20 0.65
N ASP A 39 11.49 -12.32 0.81
CA ASP A 39 10.47 -12.56 1.85
C ASP A 39 9.40 -11.46 1.87
N THR A 40 8.77 -11.25 0.70
CA THR A 40 7.75 -10.21 0.52
C THR A 40 6.50 -10.46 1.36
N VAL A 41 5.70 -9.41 1.54
CA VAL A 41 4.43 -9.48 2.30
C VAL A 41 3.53 -10.58 1.75
N GLU A 42 3.41 -10.67 0.43
CA GLU A 42 2.56 -11.67 -0.25
C GLU A 42 3.05 -13.11 0.02
N ILE A 43 4.36 -13.32 0.15
CA ILE A 43 4.91 -14.64 0.52
C ILE A 43 4.51 -14.99 1.96
N LYS A 44 4.59 -14.05 2.89
CA LYS A 44 4.17 -14.25 4.29
C LYS A 44 2.67 -14.53 4.38
N GLU A 45 1.86 -13.76 3.67
CA GLU A 45 0.41 -13.96 3.57
C GLU A 45 0.05 -15.35 3.05
N CYS A 46 0.64 -15.76 1.92
CA CYS A 46 0.38 -17.06 1.30
C CYS A 46 0.88 -18.25 2.12
N SER A 47 1.89 -18.04 2.96
CA SER A 47 2.46 -19.07 3.83
C SER A 47 1.88 -19.11 5.25
N GLY A 48 0.89 -18.25 5.54
CA GLY A 48 0.28 -18.17 6.88
C GLY A 48 1.20 -17.62 7.97
N ARG A 49 2.19 -16.80 7.58
CA ARG A 49 3.15 -16.14 8.50
C ARG A 49 2.81 -14.65 8.65
N TRP A 50 1.55 -14.34 8.92
CA TRP A 50 1.05 -12.96 9.02
C TRP A 50 1.69 -12.18 10.17
N SER A 51 1.94 -12.84 11.29
CA SER A 51 2.57 -12.23 12.47
C SER A 51 4.02 -11.79 12.25
N GLU A 52 4.68 -12.31 11.21
CA GLU A 52 6.05 -11.97 10.85
C GLU A 52 6.15 -10.75 9.92
N ILE A 53 5.03 -10.14 9.55
CA ILE A 53 5.02 -8.96 8.67
C ILE A 53 5.63 -7.76 9.40
N ASP A 54 6.73 -7.21 8.85
CA ASP A 54 7.33 -5.97 9.31
C ASP A 54 6.68 -4.77 8.60
N PHE A 55 5.77 -4.09 9.27
CA PHE A 55 5.01 -2.98 8.71
C PHE A 55 5.86 -1.76 8.34
N ASN A 56 7.09 -1.63 8.88
CA ASN A 56 8.02 -0.58 8.45
C ASN A 56 8.53 -0.81 7.02
N ARG A 57 8.53 -2.05 6.56
CA ARG A 57 8.97 -2.42 5.20
C ARG A 57 7.85 -2.44 4.18
N VAL A 58 6.59 -2.51 4.62
CA VAL A 58 5.42 -2.58 3.73
C VAL A 58 5.27 -1.25 2.98
N PRO A 59 5.12 -1.26 1.64
CA PRO A 59 4.82 -0.06 0.86
C PRO A 59 3.50 0.59 1.28
N GLY A 60 3.42 1.93 1.26
CA GLY A 60 2.22 2.65 1.70
C GLY A 60 0.94 2.25 0.97
N ARG A 61 1.03 2.00 -0.34
CA ARG A 61 -0.12 1.51 -1.13
C ARG A 61 -0.58 0.11 -0.70
N ALA A 62 0.36 -0.78 -0.39
CA ALA A 62 0.03 -2.12 0.13
C ALA A 62 -0.61 -2.03 1.52
N LEU A 63 -0.08 -1.17 2.42
CA LEU A 63 -0.70 -0.90 3.72
C LEU A 63 -2.16 -0.49 3.56
N ASN A 64 -2.45 0.38 2.60
CA ASN A 64 -3.80 0.88 2.36
C ASN A 64 -4.73 -0.20 1.77
N ILE A 65 -4.31 -0.89 0.71
CA ILE A 65 -5.12 -1.91 0.04
C ILE A 65 -5.41 -3.09 0.97
N GLN A 66 -4.43 -3.51 1.76
CA GLN A 66 -4.50 -4.71 2.59
C GLN A 66 -4.88 -4.42 4.06
N ARG A 67 -5.15 -3.17 4.42
CA ARG A 67 -5.43 -2.77 5.81
C ARG A 67 -6.48 -3.64 6.52
N LYS A 68 -7.57 -3.99 5.83
CA LYS A 68 -8.61 -4.88 6.38
C LYS A 68 -8.10 -6.29 6.60
N ALA A 69 -7.21 -6.77 5.75
CA ALA A 69 -6.55 -8.06 5.94
C ALA A 69 -5.61 -8.02 7.14
N PHE A 70 -4.80 -6.98 7.30
CA PHE A 70 -3.92 -6.80 8.46
C PHE A 70 -4.71 -6.63 9.76
N LEU A 71 -5.82 -5.91 9.75
CA LEU A 71 -6.74 -5.79 10.88
C LEU A 71 -7.59 -7.04 11.13
N ASN A 72 -7.50 -8.06 10.26
CA ASN A 72 -8.30 -9.26 10.34
C ASN A 72 -9.82 -8.99 10.35
N THR A 73 -10.28 -7.92 9.65
CA THR A 73 -11.69 -7.54 9.59
C THR A 73 -12.37 -8.02 8.32
N THR A 74 -13.71 -8.11 8.35
CA THR A 74 -14.51 -8.46 7.18
C THR A 74 -14.52 -7.33 6.14
N LYS A 75 -14.86 -7.66 4.88
CA LYS A 75 -14.89 -6.68 3.78
C LYS A 75 -16.04 -5.68 3.90
N ILE A 76 -17.15 -6.09 4.49
CA ILE A 76 -18.42 -5.33 4.49
C ILE A 76 -18.41 -4.19 5.51
N GLY A 77 -17.41 -4.15 6.36
CA GLY A 77 -17.24 -3.09 7.34
C GLY A 77 -17.67 -3.55 8.75
N GLY A 78 -17.09 -2.87 9.73
CA GLY A 78 -17.31 -3.18 11.13
C GLY A 78 -16.08 -3.80 11.79
N GLU A 79 -16.18 -3.96 13.09
CA GLU A 79 -15.12 -4.52 13.93
C GLU A 79 -15.10 -6.05 13.94
N GLU A 80 -15.99 -6.68 13.18
CA GLU A 80 -16.13 -8.14 13.12
C GLU A 80 -14.85 -8.78 12.56
N LEU A 81 -14.34 -9.75 13.32
CA LEU A 81 -13.13 -10.48 12.95
C LEU A 81 -13.44 -11.53 11.87
N ARG A 82 -12.59 -11.54 10.84
CA ARG A 82 -12.70 -12.51 9.75
C ARG A 82 -12.25 -13.92 10.16
N HIS A 83 -11.20 -14.00 10.97
CA HIS A 83 -10.60 -15.26 11.44
C HIS A 83 -10.28 -15.14 12.94
N PRO A 84 -11.30 -15.23 13.84
CA PRO A 84 -11.10 -15.03 15.28
C PRO A 84 -10.24 -16.14 15.91
N ASP A 85 -10.35 -17.37 15.40
CA ASP A 85 -9.66 -18.54 15.95
C ASP A 85 -8.21 -18.70 15.42
N ASN A 86 -7.78 -17.85 14.49
CA ASN A 86 -6.44 -17.93 13.92
C ASN A 86 -5.47 -17.03 14.70
N THR A 87 -4.65 -17.65 15.55
CA THR A 87 -3.69 -16.95 16.41
C THR A 87 -2.67 -16.10 15.66
N ASP A 88 -2.19 -16.55 14.49
CA ASP A 88 -1.26 -15.79 13.64
C ASP A 88 -1.92 -14.54 13.08
N ARG A 89 -3.19 -14.63 12.64
CA ARG A 89 -3.98 -13.48 12.18
C ARG A 89 -4.28 -12.48 13.30
N MET A 90 -4.56 -12.97 14.50
CA MET A 90 -4.77 -12.13 15.68
C MET A 90 -3.48 -11.38 16.04
N LYS A 91 -2.35 -12.08 16.03
CA LYS A 91 -1.05 -11.46 16.28
C LYS A 91 -0.65 -10.42 15.22
N CYS A 92 -0.97 -10.68 13.95
CA CYS A 92 -0.80 -9.70 12.89
C CYS A 92 -1.59 -8.41 13.18
N ARG A 93 -2.87 -8.53 13.60
CA ARG A 93 -3.71 -7.40 13.99
C ARG A 93 -3.06 -6.57 15.11
N GLU A 94 -2.64 -7.23 16.18
CA GLU A 94 -1.96 -6.55 17.29
C GLU A 94 -0.70 -5.79 16.85
N ASN A 95 0.13 -6.45 16.02
CA ASN A 95 1.34 -5.85 15.49
C ASN A 95 1.03 -4.63 14.61
N PHE A 96 0.00 -4.70 13.78
CA PHE A 96 -0.42 -3.59 12.94
C PHE A 96 -0.98 -2.43 13.75
N GLN A 97 -1.84 -2.69 14.74
CA GLN A 97 -2.36 -1.69 15.67
C GLN A 97 -1.23 -1.00 16.44
N SER A 98 -0.26 -1.79 16.95
CA SER A 98 0.93 -1.25 17.61
C SER A 98 1.76 -0.37 16.68
N HIS A 99 1.94 -0.77 15.41
CA HIS A 99 2.63 0.05 14.41
C HIS A 99 1.93 1.40 14.17
N LEU A 100 0.60 1.40 14.06
CA LEU A 100 -0.19 2.63 13.91
C LEU A 100 -0.13 3.53 15.15
N GLN A 101 -0.17 2.95 16.35
CA GLN A 101 -0.01 3.72 17.60
C GLN A 101 1.38 4.39 17.70
N LYS A 102 2.44 3.66 17.30
CA LYS A 102 3.79 4.22 17.22
C LYS A 102 3.87 5.35 16.18
N ALA A 103 3.14 5.23 15.08
CA ALA A 103 3.07 6.28 14.07
C ALA A 103 2.40 7.56 14.62
N VAL A 104 1.31 7.44 15.38
CA VAL A 104 0.66 8.58 16.06
C VAL A 104 1.61 9.27 17.03
N ARG A 105 2.45 8.50 17.74
CA ARG A 105 3.46 9.06 18.66
C ARG A 105 4.70 9.63 17.95
N GLY A 106 4.78 9.49 16.61
CA GLY A 106 5.95 9.94 15.83
C GLY A 106 7.18 9.03 15.94
N GLU A 107 7.05 7.87 16.58
CA GLU A 107 8.15 6.91 16.75
C GLU A 107 8.52 6.19 15.45
N VAL A 108 7.53 6.02 14.55
CA VAL A 108 7.71 5.41 13.22
C VAL A 108 7.01 6.25 12.16
N LYS A 109 7.53 6.22 10.93
CA LYS A 109 6.91 6.92 9.80
C LYS A 109 6.16 5.92 8.92
N VAL A 110 4.86 6.10 8.77
CA VAL A 110 4.06 5.37 7.80
C VAL A 110 4.41 5.84 6.40
N LYS A 111 4.68 4.89 5.49
CA LYS A 111 4.99 5.22 4.10
C LYS A 111 3.72 5.71 3.38
N GLY A 112 3.67 7.00 3.06
CA GLY A 112 2.55 7.64 2.36
C GLY A 112 2.89 8.12 0.95
N LYS A 113 4.14 8.46 0.68
CA LYS A 113 4.60 9.13 -0.58
C LYS A 113 4.25 8.41 -1.89
N THR A 114 3.96 7.11 -1.86
CA THR A 114 3.58 6.32 -3.04
C THR A 114 2.08 6.33 -3.33
N MET A 115 1.29 6.97 -2.45
CA MET A 115 -0.14 7.19 -2.65
C MET A 115 -0.35 8.55 -3.31
N PHE A 116 -1.34 8.65 -4.18
CA PHE A 116 -1.78 9.96 -4.66
C PHE A 116 -2.71 10.62 -3.64
N ILE A 117 -2.64 11.93 -3.53
CA ILE A 117 -3.45 12.71 -2.57
C ILE A 117 -4.94 12.45 -2.77
N HIS A 118 -5.41 12.41 -4.02
CA HIS A 118 -6.82 12.14 -4.33
C HIS A 118 -7.26 10.73 -3.86
N GLU A 119 -6.38 9.72 -3.92
CA GLU A 119 -6.69 8.36 -3.43
C GLU A 119 -6.94 8.34 -1.91
N LEU A 120 -6.27 9.21 -1.15
CA LEU A 120 -6.50 9.37 0.30
C LEU A 120 -7.82 10.08 0.57
N VAL A 121 -8.08 11.17 -0.16
CA VAL A 121 -9.31 11.97 -0.03
C VAL A 121 -10.54 11.15 -0.40
N GLU A 122 -10.50 10.39 -1.50
CA GLU A 122 -11.60 9.52 -1.92
C GLU A 122 -12.01 8.50 -0.86
N GLN A 123 -11.07 7.98 -0.08
CA GLN A 123 -11.39 7.01 0.97
C GLN A 123 -12.20 7.65 2.11
N ILE A 124 -11.93 8.92 2.39
CA ILE A 124 -12.67 9.69 3.40
C ILE A 124 -14.06 10.03 2.88
N ILE A 125 -14.15 10.59 1.68
CA ILE A 125 -15.41 11.04 1.08
C ILE A 125 -16.37 9.86 0.83
N ASN A 126 -15.85 8.74 0.34
CA ASN A 126 -16.65 7.56 0.01
C ASN A 126 -17.03 6.71 1.25
N GLY A 127 -16.72 7.18 2.47
CA GLY A 127 -17.07 6.47 3.71
C GLY A 127 -16.45 5.08 3.84
N ARG A 128 -15.28 4.86 3.22
CA ARG A 128 -14.60 3.55 3.20
C ARG A 128 -13.78 3.26 4.47
N LEU A 129 -13.77 4.21 5.42
CA LEU A 129 -13.04 4.09 6.67
C LEU A 129 -14.01 3.73 7.80
N ASN A 130 -14.01 2.46 8.17
CA ASN A 130 -14.98 1.92 9.13
C ASN A 130 -14.42 1.79 10.55
N THR A 131 -13.10 1.84 10.72
CA THR A 131 -12.44 1.70 12.02
C THR A 131 -11.54 2.89 12.34
N PRO A 132 -11.29 3.16 13.63
CA PRO A 132 -10.34 4.19 14.04
C PRO A 132 -8.94 3.98 13.46
N GLU A 133 -8.48 2.73 13.38
CA GLU A 133 -7.16 2.36 12.83
C GLU A 133 -7.04 2.71 11.35
N GLU A 134 -8.11 2.51 10.57
CA GLU A 134 -8.14 2.91 9.16
C GLU A 134 -7.99 4.42 9.00
N ARG A 135 -8.62 5.20 9.88
CA ARG A 135 -8.50 6.68 9.90
C ARG A 135 -7.08 7.11 10.26
N VAL A 136 -6.50 6.53 11.30
CA VAL A 136 -5.12 6.78 11.73
C VAL A 136 -4.13 6.48 10.60
N LEU A 137 -4.33 5.39 9.87
CA LEU A 137 -3.48 5.04 8.72
C LEU A 137 -3.52 6.13 7.65
N ILE A 138 -4.72 6.56 7.24
CA ILE A 138 -4.90 7.58 6.19
C ILE A 138 -4.33 8.94 6.65
N GLU A 139 -4.59 9.33 7.88
CA GLU A 139 -4.05 10.57 8.45
C GLU A 139 -2.51 10.55 8.50
N SER A 140 -1.93 9.43 8.92
CA SER A 140 -0.46 9.27 8.94
C SER A 140 0.13 9.34 7.52
N GLN A 141 -0.55 8.79 6.53
CA GLN A 141 -0.13 8.89 5.12
C GLN A 141 -0.27 10.31 4.57
N TRP A 142 -1.35 11.02 4.94
CA TRP A 142 -1.52 12.43 4.62
C TRP A 142 -0.40 13.29 5.21
N ASN A 143 -0.10 13.10 6.48
CA ASN A 143 0.97 13.82 7.17
C ASN A 143 2.34 13.56 6.52
N ALA A 144 2.58 12.36 6.01
CA ALA A 144 3.81 12.06 5.25
C ALA A 144 3.92 12.87 3.94
N HIS A 145 2.81 13.22 3.29
CA HIS A 145 2.80 14.15 2.15
C HIS A 145 3.05 15.58 2.58
N VAL A 146 2.41 16.03 3.66
CA VAL A 146 2.62 17.39 4.21
C VAL A 146 4.08 17.59 4.59
N ASP A 147 4.68 16.64 5.30
CA ASP A 147 6.09 16.69 5.68
C ASP A 147 7.02 16.71 4.47
N HIS A 148 6.69 15.90 3.46
CA HIS A 148 7.48 15.90 2.22
C HIS A 148 7.39 17.22 1.49
N PHE A 149 6.21 17.81 1.41
CA PHE A 149 6.01 19.12 0.79
C PHE A 149 6.78 20.21 1.54
N ARG A 150 6.66 20.27 2.87
CA ARG A 150 7.41 21.22 3.70
C ARG A 150 8.91 21.10 3.46
N LYS A 151 9.45 19.90 3.51
CA LYS A 151 10.86 19.65 3.26
C LYS A 151 11.29 20.10 1.87
N THR A 152 10.48 19.84 0.85
CA THR A 152 10.78 20.28 -0.52
C THR A 152 10.82 21.80 -0.63
N MET A 153 9.90 22.50 0.05
CA MET A 153 9.88 23.96 0.10
C MET A 153 11.13 24.52 0.80
N GLU A 154 11.53 23.91 1.92
CA GLU A 154 12.75 24.27 2.65
C GLU A 154 14.01 24.04 1.79
N ASP A 155 14.15 22.84 1.21
CA ASP A 155 15.29 22.44 0.39
C ASP A 155 15.45 23.33 -0.86
N THR A 156 14.35 23.82 -1.43
CA THR A 156 14.35 24.71 -2.62
C THR A 156 14.37 26.20 -2.26
N ASN A 157 14.38 26.54 -0.98
CA ASN A 157 14.22 27.90 -0.47
C ASN A 157 13.05 28.65 -1.14
N SER A 158 11.98 27.91 -1.41
CA SER A 158 10.78 28.39 -2.09
C SER A 158 9.72 28.83 -1.10
N SER A 159 8.98 29.88 -1.40
CA SER A 159 7.82 30.33 -0.64
C SER A 159 6.64 30.50 -1.58
N LEU A 160 5.48 30.01 -1.19
CA LEU A 160 4.23 30.24 -1.93
C LEU A 160 3.78 31.70 -1.88
N GLY A 161 4.41 32.54 -1.02
CA GLY A 161 4.00 33.90 -0.81
C GLY A 161 2.60 34.04 -0.21
N LYS A 162 1.98 35.20 -0.39
CA LYS A 162 0.58 35.43 -0.05
C LYS A 162 -0.25 35.19 -1.30
N GLY A 163 -1.11 34.18 -1.27
CA GLY A 163 -1.98 33.83 -2.40
C GLY A 163 -3.36 33.39 -1.94
N LEU A 164 -4.34 33.53 -2.82
CA LEU A 164 -5.67 32.97 -2.67
C LEU A 164 -5.74 31.65 -3.42
N CYS A 165 -6.18 30.58 -2.75
CA CYS A 165 -6.41 29.31 -3.39
C CYS A 165 -7.80 29.33 -4.04
N LEU A 166 -7.85 29.25 -5.37
CA LEU A 166 -9.09 29.05 -6.12
C LEU A 166 -9.25 27.56 -6.38
N VAL A 167 -10.31 26.97 -5.83
CA VAL A 167 -10.63 25.55 -6.00
C VAL A 167 -11.85 25.46 -6.93
N ASP A 168 -11.65 24.84 -8.09
CA ASP A 168 -12.74 24.50 -9.00
C ASP A 168 -13.45 23.23 -8.46
N VAL A 169 -14.72 23.37 -8.10
CA VAL A 169 -15.59 22.31 -7.59
C VAL A 169 -16.69 21.93 -8.62
N SER A 170 -16.53 22.31 -9.89
CA SER A 170 -17.47 21.96 -10.94
C SER A 170 -17.58 20.45 -11.13
N GLY A 171 -18.71 20.01 -11.72
CA GLY A 171 -18.95 18.58 -11.94
C GLY A 171 -17.92 17.89 -12.85
N SER A 172 -17.23 18.65 -13.71
CA SER A 172 -16.11 18.16 -14.53
C SER A 172 -14.88 17.76 -13.71
N MET A 173 -14.76 18.25 -12.46
CA MET A 173 -13.70 17.91 -11.53
C MET A 173 -14.04 16.68 -10.69
N SER A 174 -15.23 16.09 -10.84
CA SER A 174 -15.59 14.84 -10.19
C SER A 174 -14.82 13.67 -10.84
N GLY A 175 -14.04 12.96 -10.05
CA GLY A 175 -13.16 11.90 -10.52
C GLY A 175 -11.68 12.26 -10.36
N THR A 176 -10.80 11.43 -10.92
CA THR A 176 -9.36 11.71 -10.92
C THR A 176 -9.09 12.87 -11.87
N PRO A 177 -8.49 13.98 -11.41
CA PRO A 177 -8.05 15.03 -12.31
C PRO A 177 -7.09 14.40 -13.32
N MET A 178 -7.43 14.49 -14.59
CA MET A 178 -6.53 14.04 -15.64
C MET A 178 -5.29 14.91 -15.66
N ASN A 179 -4.14 14.27 -15.80
CA ASN A 179 -2.80 14.82 -15.86
C ASN A 179 -2.66 16.01 -16.80
#